data_42e0d208e1b4fc858996bd990b40db8d
#
_entry.id   42e0d208e1b4fc858996bd990b40db8d
#
_cell.length_a   1.000
_cell.length_b   1.000
_cell.length_c   1.000
_cell.angle_alpha   90.00
_cell.angle_beta   90.00
_cell.angle_gamma   90.00
#
_symmetry.space_group_name_H-M   'P 1'
#
loop_
_entity.id
_entity.type
_entity.pdbx_description
1 polymer ?
#
loop_
_entity_poly.entity_id
_entity_poly.type
_entity_poly.pdbx_seq_one_letter_code
_entity_poly.pdbx_strand_id
1 'polypeptide(L)'
;MFSFQKRLFRLASPPNIYKNFSTNSISALGIFEKSCYHKIDFKISQTATVQEAVIRFSAFNIGCLAVTNENKKLVGVFSEGDFINRVASVGRNSETTLIKDVCTMSPNIIIAKKTDGLDDCMNKMMIKDLRHLLVVDDKDDDFIGMISIRDLIKEVNMKNKDVIARLSDFNIGKGAFFGSE
;
A
#
# COMPACT_ATOMS: atom_id res chain seq x y z
N MET A 1 9.83 -36.07 -36.17
CA MET A 1 8.60 -35.34 -35.79
C MET A 1 8.40 -35.59 -34.29
N PHE A 2 9.07 -34.83 -33.44
CA PHE A 2 9.04 -34.99 -31.98
C PHE A 2 8.13 -33.93 -31.38
N SER A 3 7.01 -34.38 -30.82
CA SER A 3 6.05 -33.54 -30.11
C SER A 3 6.56 -33.24 -28.69
N PHE A 4 6.90 -32.00 -28.41
CA PHE A 4 7.26 -31.52 -27.08
C PHE A 4 5.96 -31.19 -26.31
N GLN A 5 5.52 -32.09 -25.46
CA GLN A 5 4.45 -31.84 -24.51
C GLN A 5 4.99 -30.94 -23.39
N LYS A 6 4.58 -29.67 -23.38
CA LYS A 6 4.81 -28.73 -22.27
C LYS A 6 3.97 -29.18 -21.07
N ARG A 7 4.60 -29.83 -20.10
CA ARG A 7 4.02 -30.01 -18.75
C ARG A 7 3.98 -28.66 -18.05
N LEU A 8 2.78 -28.10 -17.94
CA LEU A 8 2.49 -26.99 -17.03
C LEU A 8 2.64 -27.50 -15.59
N PHE A 9 3.74 -27.14 -14.94
CA PHE A 9 3.86 -27.24 -13.49
C PHE A 9 2.90 -26.21 -12.89
N ARG A 10 1.76 -26.64 -12.42
CA ARG A 10 0.92 -25.90 -11.48
C ARG A 10 1.73 -25.81 -10.18
N LEU A 11 2.37 -24.69 -9.93
CA LEU A 11 2.91 -24.36 -8.63
C LEU A 11 1.72 -24.29 -7.65
N ALA A 12 1.64 -25.25 -6.76
CA ALA A 12 0.72 -25.22 -5.63
C ALA A 12 1.04 -23.95 -4.82
N SER A 13 0.00 -23.20 -4.51
CA SER A 13 0.11 -22.06 -3.61
C SER A 13 0.78 -22.50 -2.31
N PRO A 14 1.78 -21.78 -1.80
CA PRO A 14 2.41 -22.15 -0.54
C PRO A 14 1.34 -22.21 0.57
N PRO A 15 1.44 -23.18 1.50
CA PRO A 15 0.49 -23.28 2.60
C PRO A 15 0.51 -21.95 3.39
N ASN A 16 -0.65 -21.38 3.61
CA ASN A 16 -0.85 -20.14 4.35
C ASN A 16 -0.55 -20.40 5.84
N ILE A 17 0.72 -20.32 6.21
CA ILE A 17 1.25 -20.62 7.57
C ILE A 17 0.79 -19.54 8.60
N TYR A 18 0.22 -18.43 8.15
CA TYR A 18 -0.12 -17.28 8.99
C TYR A 18 -1.59 -17.19 9.41
N LYS A 19 -2.40 -18.25 9.22
CA LYS A 19 -3.86 -18.21 9.45
C LYS A 19 -4.33 -18.14 10.91
N ASN A 20 -3.46 -18.17 11.93
CA ASN A 20 -3.88 -18.31 13.32
C ASN A 20 -3.28 -17.28 14.29
N PHE A 21 -3.23 -16.00 13.92
CA PHE A 21 -3.12 -14.93 14.91
C PHE A 21 -4.31 -13.97 14.74
N SER A 22 -5.47 -14.43 15.22
CA SER A 22 -6.62 -13.56 15.46
C SER A 22 -6.33 -12.72 16.72
N THR A 23 -5.69 -11.60 16.53
CA THR A 23 -5.69 -10.49 17.49
C THR A 23 -6.07 -9.26 16.67
N ASN A 24 -6.90 -8.37 17.23
CA ASN A 24 -7.37 -7.11 16.66
C ASN A 24 -6.31 -6.46 15.75
N SER A 25 -6.24 -6.87 14.49
CA SER A 25 -5.31 -6.30 13.54
C SER A 25 -5.90 -4.97 13.09
N ILE A 26 -5.12 -3.90 13.26
CA ILE A 26 -5.51 -2.59 12.74
C ILE A 26 -5.85 -2.70 11.24
N SER A 27 -6.93 -2.05 10.82
CA SER A 27 -7.34 -2.02 9.41
C SER A 27 -6.53 -1.02 8.59
N ALA A 28 -6.58 -1.14 7.27
CA ALA A 28 -5.94 -0.20 6.34
C ALA A 28 -6.41 1.24 6.59
N LEU A 29 -7.69 1.44 6.88
CA LEU A 29 -8.21 2.75 7.29
C LEU A 29 -7.54 3.24 8.58
N GLY A 30 -7.48 2.41 9.61
CA GLY A 30 -6.84 2.78 10.88
C GLY A 30 -5.35 3.06 10.74
N ILE A 31 -4.63 2.36 9.84
CA ILE A 31 -3.23 2.65 9.53
C ILE A 31 -3.12 4.01 8.84
N PHE A 32 -4.00 4.31 7.87
CA PHE A 32 -4.03 5.58 7.17
C PHE A 32 -4.30 6.76 8.13
N GLU A 33 -5.27 6.63 9.03
CA GLU A 33 -5.61 7.68 10.00
C GLU A 33 -4.46 8.00 10.97
N LYS A 34 -3.63 7.03 11.30
CA LYS A 34 -2.41 7.22 12.11
C LYS A 34 -1.21 7.71 11.32
N SER A 35 -1.26 7.64 9.99
CA SER A 35 -0.18 8.12 9.15
C SER A 35 -0.01 9.63 9.25
N CYS A 36 1.23 10.09 9.25
CA CYS A 36 1.52 11.53 9.15
C CYS A 36 1.05 12.13 7.81
N TYR A 37 0.75 11.29 6.85
CA TYR A 37 0.31 11.68 5.50
C TYR A 37 -1.21 11.78 5.34
N HIS A 38 -2.02 11.50 6.37
CA HIS A 38 -3.49 11.51 6.24
C HIS A 38 -4.09 12.87 5.84
N LYS A 39 -3.34 13.97 6.03
CA LYS A 39 -3.76 15.34 5.65
C LYS A 39 -3.33 15.75 4.24
N ILE A 40 -2.56 14.92 3.54
CA ILE A 40 -2.06 15.24 2.20
C ILE A 40 -3.11 14.83 1.17
N ASP A 41 -3.38 15.73 0.22
CA ASP A 41 -4.16 15.36 -0.96
C ASP A 41 -3.27 14.61 -1.96
N PHE A 42 -3.43 13.30 -2.01
CA PHE A 42 -2.71 12.40 -2.92
C PHE A 42 -3.29 12.36 -4.33
N LYS A 43 -4.36 13.10 -4.63
CA LYS A 43 -5.04 13.04 -5.93
C LYS A 43 -4.37 13.95 -6.95
N ILE A 44 -4.22 13.44 -8.16
CA ILE A 44 -3.81 14.23 -9.32
C ILE A 44 -4.73 13.91 -10.50
N SER A 45 -5.06 14.92 -11.31
CA SER A 45 -5.85 14.70 -12.53
C SER A 45 -5.06 13.91 -13.56
N GLN A 46 -5.72 13.00 -14.27
CA GLN A 46 -5.13 12.32 -15.43
C GLN A 46 -4.67 13.27 -16.53
N THR A 47 -5.23 14.49 -16.59
CA THR A 47 -4.89 15.54 -17.57
C THR A 47 -3.85 16.52 -17.05
N ALA A 48 -3.37 16.37 -15.79
CA ALA A 48 -2.27 17.14 -15.26
C ALA A 48 -0.96 16.77 -15.95
N THR A 49 0.04 17.64 -15.88
CA THR A 49 1.37 17.37 -16.42
C THR A 49 2.21 16.54 -15.43
N VAL A 50 3.20 15.83 -15.97
CA VAL A 50 4.20 15.15 -15.16
C VAL A 50 4.95 16.12 -14.27
N GLN A 51 5.22 17.34 -14.75
CA GLN A 51 5.89 18.37 -13.98
C GLN A 51 5.12 18.72 -12.69
N GLU A 52 3.79 18.81 -12.76
CA GLU A 52 2.95 19.05 -11.58
C GLU A 52 3.10 17.90 -10.56
N ALA A 53 3.13 16.65 -11.01
CA ALA A 53 3.34 15.50 -10.12
C ALA A 53 4.72 15.55 -9.45
N VAL A 54 5.77 15.84 -10.19
CA VAL A 54 7.15 15.94 -9.67
C VAL A 54 7.26 17.03 -8.61
N ILE A 55 6.63 18.20 -8.85
CA ILE A 55 6.58 19.27 -7.84
C ILE A 55 5.91 18.77 -6.55
N ARG A 56 4.78 18.03 -6.65
CA ARG A 56 4.09 17.46 -5.47
C ARG A 56 4.94 16.42 -4.76
N PHE A 57 5.64 15.54 -5.50
CA PHE A 57 6.57 14.56 -4.90
C PHE A 57 7.61 15.28 -4.03
N SER A 58 8.23 16.32 -4.57
CA SER A 58 9.25 17.10 -3.84
C SER A 58 8.66 17.88 -2.67
N ALA A 59 7.54 18.60 -2.87
CA ALA A 59 6.96 19.49 -1.88
C ALA A 59 6.45 18.75 -0.64
N PHE A 60 5.87 17.54 -0.84
CA PHE A 60 5.27 16.75 0.24
C PHE A 60 6.12 15.55 0.66
N ASN A 61 7.28 15.34 0.02
CA ASN A 61 8.14 14.17 0.24
C ASN A 61 7.36 12.85 0.12
N ILE A 62 6.58 12.73 -0.96
CA ILE A 62 5.77 11.56 -1.28
C ILE A 62 6.26 10.95 -2.59
N GLY A 63 6.15 9.62 -2.73
CA GLY A 63 6.63 8.90 -3.91
C GLY A 63 5.53 8.36 -4.82
N CYS A 64 4.27 8.73 -4.58
CA CYS A 64 3.14 8.17 -5.32
C CYS A 64 1.92 9.09 -5.23
N LEU A 65 1.13 9.14 -6.31
CA LEU A 65 -0.12 9.91 -6.42
C LEU A 65 -1.22 9.02 -7.01
N ALA A 66 -2.44 9.18 -6.49
CA ALA A 66 -3.65 8.58 -7.02
C ALA A 66 -4.14 9.39 -8.23
N VAL A 67 -4.25 8.76 -9.38
CA VAL A 67 -4.69 9.42 -10.62
C VAL A 67 -6.22 9.33 -10.72
N THR A 68 -6.86 10.47 -10.90
CA THR A 68 -8.32 10.57 -11.02
C THR A 68 -8.74 11.12 -12.38
N ASN A 69 -9.91 10.70 -12.83
CA ASN A 69 -10.55 11.27 -14.02
C ASN A 69 -11.32 12.56 -13.68
N GLU A 70 -12.01 13.11 -14.67
CA GLU A 70 -12.85 14.33 -14.55
C GLU A 70 -13.98 14.15 -13.51
N ASN A 71 -14.49 12.93 -13.34
CA ASN A 71 -15.53 12.59 -12.36
C ASN A 71 -14.93 12.30 -10.97
N LYS A 72 -13.65 12.62 -10.73
CA LYS A 72 -12.92 12.36 -9.48
C LYS A 72 -12.82 10.88 -9.09
N LYS A 73 -13.12 9.95 -9.99
CA LYS A 73 -12.96 8.51 -9.76
C LYS A 73 -11.51 8.10 -9.96
N LEU A 74 -11.05 7.16 -9.13
CA LEU A 74 -9.72 6.57 -9.23
C LEU A 74 -9.58 5.80 -10.55
N VAL A 75 -8.59 6.13 -11.36
CA VAL A 75 -8.32 5.48 -12.64
C VAL A 75 -6.91 4.92 -12.76
N GLY A 76 -6.00 5.34 -11.89
CA GLY A 76 -4.63 4.89 -11.97
C GLY A 76 -3.79 5.34 -10.79
N VAL A 77 -2.49 5.11 -10.91
CA VAL A 77 -1.46 5.51 -9.96
C VAL A 77 -0.24 6.00 -10.73
N PHE A 78 0.39 7.07 -10.26
CA PHE A 78 1.65 7.59 -10.78
C PHE A 78 2.68 7.67 -9.67
N SER A 79 3.82 7.04 -9.86
CA SER A 79 4.89 6.93 -8.87
C SER A 79 6.21 7.53 -9.36
N GLU A 80 7.16 7.75 -8.45
CA GLU A 80 8.54 8.11 -8.79
C GLU A 80 9.18 7.09 -9.74
N GLY A 81 8.85 5.79 -9.58
CA GLY A 81 9.30 4.74 -10.48
C GLY A 81 8.75 4.90 -11.89
N ASP A 82 7.47 5.28 -12.03
CA ASP A 82 6.87 5.59 -13.34
C ASP A 82 7.54 6.80 -13.97
N PHE A 83 7.82 7.85 -13.19
CA PHE A 83 8.57 9.02 -13.66
C PHE A 83 9.95 8.62 -14.20
N ILE A 84 10.72 7.86 -13.44
CA ILE A 84 12.06 7.44 -13.86
C ILE A 84 11.98 6.58 -15.14
N ASN A 85 11.12 5.56 -15.15
CA ASN A 85 11.12 4.56 -16.22
C ASN A 85 10.40 5.01 -17.50
N ARG A 86 9.37 5.85 -17.39
CA ARG A 86 8.51 6.21 -18.52
C ARG A 86 8.64 7.64 -19.00
N VAL A 87 9.37 8.48 -18.25
CA VAL A 87 9.59 9.88 -18.60
C VAL A 87 11.08 10.19 -18.69
N ALA A 88 11.80 10.14 -17.57
CA ALA A 88 13.19 10.55 -17.52
C ALA A 88 14.11 9.67 -18.38
N SER A 89 14.02 8.34 -18.26
CA SER A 89 14.88 7.39 -19.00
C SER A 89 14.66 7.42 -20.52
N VAL A 90 13.46 7.84 -20.97
CA VAL A 90 13.12 7.91 -22.39
C VAL A 90 13.15 9.35 -22.93
N GLY A 91 13.58 10.32 -22.12
CA GLY A 91 13.75 11.71 -22.53
C GLY A 91 12.46 12.46 -22.85
N ARG A 92 11.32 12.09 -22.25
CA ARG A 92 10.06 12.83 -22.42
C ARG A 92 10.11 14.16 -21.65
N ASN A 93 9.52 15.19 -22.23
CA ASN A 93 9.41 16.49 -21.57
C ASN A 93 8.30 16.46 -20.51
N SER A 94 8.65 16.71 -19.25
CA SER A 94 7.72 16.66 -18.12
C SER A 94 6.65 17.75 -18.17
N GLU A 95 6.91 18.90 -18.79
CA GLU A 95 5.97 20.01 -18.88
C GLU A 95 4.83 19.75 -19.86
N THR A 96 5.07 18.90 -20.87
CA THR A 96 4.10 18.63 -21.94
C THR A 96 3.51 17.23 -21.86
N THR A 97 4.16 16.30 -21.15
CA THR A 97 3.67 14.92 -20.99
C THR A 97 2.54 14.89 -19.96
N LEU A 98 1.41 14.29 -20.31
CA LEU A 98 0.28 14.16 -19.40
C LEU A 98 0.41 12.88 -18.55
N ILE A 99 -0.12 12.93 -17.35
CA ILE A 99 -0.12 11.80 -16.39
C ILE A 99 -0.76 10.55 -17.01
N LYS A 100 -1.87 10.68 -17.73
CA LYS A 100 -2.57 9.55 -18.38
C LYS A 100 -1.68 8.75 -19.34
N ASP A 101 -0.66 9.37 -19.91
CA ASP A 101 0.20 8.75 -20.94
C ASP A 101 1.34 7.92 -20.30
N VAL A 102 1.58 8.09 -18.99
CA VAL A 102 2.74 7.51 -18.29
C VAL A 102 2.40 6.86 -16.95
N CYS A 103 1.18 6.97 -16.44
CA CYS A 103 0.77 6.34 -15.20
C CYS A 103 0.43 4.85 -15.39
N THR A 104 0.33 4.13 -14.29
CA THR A 104 -0.21 2.77 -14.27
C THR A 104 -1.73 2.84 -14.10
N MET A 105 -2.47 2.38 -15.12
CA MET A 105 -3.92 2.45 -15.16
C MET A 105 -4.59 1.19 -14.61
N SER A 106 -5.84 1.32 -14.13
CA SER A 106 -6.73 0.21 -13.85
C SER A 106 -6.90 -0.68 -15.11
N PRO A 107 -6.97 -2.03 -15.00
CA PRO A 107 -7.06 -2.82 -13.76
C PRO A 107 -5.70 -3.22 -13.14
N ASN A 108 -4.58 -2.69 -13.59
CA ASN A 108 -3.24 -3.10 -13.17
C ASN A 108 -2.80 -2.50 -11.83
N ILE A 109 -3.64 -1.70 -11.18
CA ILE A 109 -3.35 -1.14 -9.85
C ILE A 109 -3.74 -2.12 -8.75
N ILE A 110 -2.94 -2.14 -7.67
CA ILE A 110 -3.25 -2.91 -6.48
C ILE A 110 -3.71 -1.96 -5.40
N ILE A 111 -4.86 -2.26 -4.84
CA ILE A 111 -5.53 -1.46 -3.83
C ILE A 111 -5.69 -2.25 -2.52
N ALA A 112 -5.78 -1.53 -1.41
CA ALA A 112 -6.24 -2.04 -0.14
C ALA A 112 -7.69 -1.57 0.09
N LYS A 113 -8.56 -2.48 0.49
CA LYS A 113 -9.87 -2.13 1.02
C LYS A 113 -9.70 -1.53 2.41
N LYS A 114 -10.56 -0.60 2.81
CA LYS A 114 -10.46 0.03 4.13
C LYS A 114 -10.49 -0.96 5.30
N THR A 115 -11.10 -2.14 5.08
CA THR A 115 -11.20 -3.23 6.06
C THR A 115 -10.05 -4.22 6.02
N ASP A 116 -9.16 -4.17 5.01
CA ASP A 116 -8.01 -5.07 4.94
C ASP A 116 -7.13 -4.92 6.19
N GLY A 117 -6.67 -6.05 6.72
CA GLY A 117 -5.78 -6.06 7.87
C GLY A 117 -4.33 -5.69 7.51
N LEU A 118 -3.53 -5.44 8.55
CA LEU A 118 -2.09 -5.15 8.39
C LEU A 118 -1.38 -6.21 7.56
N ASP A 119 -1.63 -7.50 7.84
CA ASP A 119 -0.99 -8.62 7.16
C ASP A 119 -1.40 -8.70 5.69
N ASP A 120 -2.67 -8.40 5.37
CA ASP A 120 -3.14 -8.36 3.99
C ASP A 120 -2.47 -7.23 3.20
N CYS A 121 -2.35 -6.05 3.82
CA CYS A 121 -1.64 -4.92 3.22
C CYS A 121 -0.16 -5.24 2.98
N MET A 122 0.52 -5.87 3.96
CA MET A 122 1.90 -6.30 3.81
C MET A 122 2.06 -7.31 2.67
N ASN A 123 1.21 -8.32 2.62
CA ASN A 123 1.23 -9.34 1.56
C ASN A 123 1.03 -8.71 0.17
N LYS A 124 0.08 -7.78 0.02
CA LYS A 124 -0.14 -7.06 -1.23
C LYS A 124 1.09 -6.27 -1.68
N MET A 125 1.78 -5.59 -0.76
CA MET A 125 3.01 -4.87 -1.07
C MET A 125 4.15 -5.81 -1.46
N MET A 126 4.35 -6.91 -0.72
CA MET A 126 5.43 -7.86 -0.95
C MET A 126 5.30 -8.60 -2.28
N ILE A 127 4.10 -9.09 -2.63
CA ILE A 127 3.88 -9.88 -3.86
C ILE A 127 4.21 -9.08 -5.12
N LYS A 128 4.05 -7.78 -5.09
CA LYS A 128 4.22 -6.90 -6.26
C LYS A 128 5.33 -5.88 -6.11
N ASP A 129 6.15 -6.01 -5.06
CA ASP A 129 7.25 -5.09 -4.76
C ASP A 129 6.80 -3.62 -4.72
N LEU A 130 5.66 -3.39 -4.04
CA LEU A 130 5.06 -2.07 -3.92
C LEU A 130 5.48 -1.40 -2.62
N ARG A 131 5.74 -0.10 -2.67
CA ARG A 131 6.03 0.73 -1.50
C ARG A 131 4.81 1.51 -0.98
N HIS A 132 3.75 1.57 -1.76
CA HIS A 132 2.52 2.29 -1.46
C HIS A 132 1.29 1.48 -1.90
N LEU A 133 0.20 1.57 -1.13
CA LEU A 133 -1.11 1.06 -1.49
C LEU A 133 -2.14 2.18 -1.40
N LEU A 134 -2.98 2.25 -2.41
CA LEU A 134 -4.17 3.09 -2.38
C LEU A 134 -5.22 2.43 -1.50
N VAL A 135 -5.77 3.16 -0.55
CA VAL A 135 -6.88 2.71 0.30
C VAL A 135 -8.18 3.21 -0.31
N VAL A 136 -9.11 2.28 -0.51
CA VAL A 136 -10.40 2.58 -1.11
C VAL A 136 -11.56 2.11 -0.22
N ASP A 137 -12.72 2.68 -0.43
CA ASP A 137 -13.96 2.22 0.22
C ASP A 137 -14.32 0.81 -0.25
N ASP A 138 -14.95 0.03 0.63
CA ASP A 138 -15.30 -1.37 0.32
C ASP A 138 -16.44 -1.49 -0.68
N LYS A 139 -17.31 -0.47 -0.79
CA LYS A 139 -18.49 -0.52 -1.61
C LYS A 139 -18.31 0.09 -3.00
N ASP A 140 -17.76 1.28 -3.04
CA ASP A 140 -17.76 2.11 -4.26
C ASP A 140 -16.38 2.23 -4.90
N ASP A 141 -15.35 1.62 -4.30
CA ASP A 141 -13.94 1.78 -4.67
C ASP A 141 -13.46 3.26 -4.68
N ASP A 142 -14.17 4.11 -3.94
CA ASP A 142 -13.79 5.51 -3.83
C ASP A 142 -12.48 5.64 -3.05
N PHE A 143 -11.60 6.46 -3.60
CA PHE A 143 -10.29 6.68 -3.00
C PHE A 143 -10.39 7.41 -1.68
N ILE A 144 -9.91 6.78 -0.61
CA ILE A 144 -9.85 7.34 0.76
C ILE A 144 -8.49 7.99 1.01
N GLY A 145 -7.41 7.26 0.72
CA GLY A 145 -6.08 7.71 1.02
C GLY A 145 -5.00 6.73 0.58
N MET A 146 -3.80 6.91 1.11
CA MET A 146 -2.65 6.09 0.77
C MET A 146 -1.88 5.68 2.01
N ILE A 147 -1.43 4.44 2.05
CA ILE A 147 -0.53 3.92 3.07
C ILE A 147 0.79 3.51 2.44
N SER A 148 1.88 3.73 3.14
CA SER A 148 3.22 3.35 2.71
C SER A 148 3.72 2.13 3.48
N ILE A 149 4.75 1.45 2.95
CA ILE A 149 5.43 0.37 3.68
C ILE A 149 5.99 0.86 5.02
N ARG A 150 6.37 2.14 5.12
CA ARG A 150 6.84 2.75 6.36
C ARG A 150 5.76 2.80 7.43
N ASP A 151 4.50 3.05 7.04
CA ASP A 151 3.37 3.04 7.96
C ASP A 151 3.11 1.63 8.49
N LEU A 152 3.19 0.62 7.61
CA LEU A 152 3.05 -0.79 8.02
C LEU A 152 4.15 -1.22 8.98
N ILE A 153 5.42 -0.86 8.71
CA ILE A 153 6.55 -1.16 9.59
C ILE A 153 6.38 -0.52 10.98
N LYS A 154 5.85 0.73 11.04
CA LYS A 154 5.55 1.37 12.32
C LYS A 154 4.54 0.56 13.15
N GLU A 155 3.46 0.09 12.52
CA GLU A 155 2.43 -0.70 13.20
C GLU A 155 2.97 -2.06 13.67
N VAL A 156 3.81 -2.73 12.85
CA VAL A 156 4.50 -3.97 13.26
C VAL A 156 5.40 -3.74 14.49
N ASN A 157 6.19 -2.66 14.45
CA ASN A 157 7.09 -2.33 15.56
C ASN A 157 6.31 -1.98 16.83
N MET A 158 5.18 -1.29 16.74
CA MET A 158 4.32 -1.00 17.88
C MET A 158 3.79 -2.30 18.50
N LYS A 159 3.22 -3.20 17.67
CA LYS A 159 2.76 -4.52 18.14
C LYS A 159 3.86 -5.31 18.84
N ASN A 160 5.06 -5.36 18.27
CA ASN A 160 6.18 -6.09 18.86
C ASN A 160 6.59 -5.51 20.23
N LYS A 161 6.61 -4.18 20.38
CA LYS A 161 6.88 -3.53 21.66
C LYS A 161 5.84 -3.88 22.71
N ASP A 162 4.55 -3.88 22.35
CA ASP A 162 3.47 -4.25 23.24
C ASP A 162 3.58 -5.71 23.71
N VAL A 163 3.93 -6.63 22.80
CA VAL A 163 4.14 -8.04 23.12
C VAL A 163 5.34 -8.19 24.08
N ILE A 164 6.46 -7.52 23.80
CA ILE A 164 7.66 -7.56 24.64
C ILE A 164 7.35 -6.99 26.03
N ALA A 165 6.63 -5.88 26.11
CA ALA A 165 6.24 -5.26 27.38
C ALA A 165 5.38 -6.22 28.22
N ARG A 166 4.35 -6.85 27.62
CA ARG A 166 3.50 -7.83 28.32
C ARG A 166 4.29 -9.05 28.80
N LEU A 167 5.20 -9.57 27.98
CA LEU A 167 6.06 -10.70 28.37
C LEU A 167 7.01 -10.30 29.52
N SER A 168 7.55 -9.10 29.49
CA SER A 168 8.38 -8.56 30.57
C SER A 168 7.58 -8.44 31.87
N ASP A 169 6.37 -7.88 31.82
CA ASP A 169 5.49 -7.74 32.98
C ASP A 169 5.11 -9.11 33.55
N PHE A 170 4.91 -10.11 32.71
CA PHE A 170 4.65 -11.49 33.12
C PHE A 170 5.86 -12.11 33.82
N ASN A 171 7.07 -11.90 33.32
CA ASN A 171 8.32 -12.41 33.93
C ASN A 171 8.67 -11.73 35.26
N ILE A 172 8.20 -10.48 35.47
CA ILE A 172 8.45 -9.73 36.72
C ILE A 172 7.34 -10.00 37.75
N GLY A 173 6.41 -10.92 37.51
CA GLY A 173 5.35 -11.29 38.46
C GLY A 173 4.22 -10.28 38.59
N LYS A 174 4.15 -9.25 37.70
CA LYS A 174 3.06 -8.28 37.70
C LYS A 174 1.76 -8.79 37.02
N GLY A 175 1.81 -10.00 36.44
CA GLY A 175 0.70 -10.58 35.69
C GLY A 175 -0.16 -11.59 36.44
N ALA A 176 0.07 -11.88 37.70
CA ALA A 176 -0.62 -12.93 38.44
C ALA A 176 -1.15 -12.43 39.79
N PHE A 177 -2.16 -11.58 39.75
CA PHE A 177 -3.09 -11.45 40.87
C PHE A 177 -4.52 -11.66 40.32
N PHE A 178 -4.86 -12.91 40.06
CA PHE A 178 -6.25 -13.32 40.17
C PHE A 178 -6.42 -13.69 41.64
N GLY A 179 -7.07 -12.76 42.38
CA GLY A 179 -7.42 -12.97 43.76
C GLY A 179 -8.27 -14.22 43.90
N SER A 180 -7.83 -15.09 44.76
CA SER A 180 -8.67 -16.07 45.44
C SER A 180 -9.50 -15.32 46.48
N GLU A 181 -10.82 -15.24 46.26
CA GLU A 181 -11.86 -15.35 47.30
C GLU A 181 -13.11 -15.91 46.65
#